data_26c69d45235588e9c3b396894ff2da65
#
_entry.id   26c69d45235588e9c3b396894ff2da65
#
_cell.length_a   1.000
_cell.length_b   1.000
_cell.length_c   1.000
_cell.angle_alpha   90.00
_cell.angle_beta   90.00
_cell.angle_gamma   90.00
#
_symmetry.space_group_name_H-M   'P 1'
#
loop_
_entity.id
_entity.type
_entity.pdbx_description
1 polymer ?
#
loop_
_entity_poly.entity_id
_entity_poly.type
_entity_poly.pdbx_seq_one_letter_code
_entity_poly.pdbx_strand_id
1 'polypeptide(L)'
;QRINRIKCLLKGSGLTLEQKYKINFQLCNEYKKFVVDSAIHYVDQNLEIARKLNNRDLKNQSSLQLSLLYSMCGRYRDAELILEKIKTSELSKDLLSVYYETYSRFWEYYSITANSRYGKQRAVYQDSLLSLLDQTSFDYKLSRAYYYGGRDSIKAKTVLQELLDTEEVGTPHYAMITHAYASF
;
A
#
# COMPACT_ATOMS: atom_id res chain seq x y z
N GLN A 1 4.20 21.57 5.63
CA GLN A 1 4.52 22.30 4.38
C GLN A 1 4.12 21.51 3.11
N ARG A 2 4.46 20.23 2.96
CA ARG A 2 4.21 19.42 1.74
C ARG A 2 2.71 19.28 1.43
N ILE A 3 1.89 18.92 2.41
CA ILE A 3 0.43 18.80 2.26
C ILE A 3 -0.19 20.11 1.75
N ASN A 4 0.22 21.25 2.31
CA ASN A 4 -0.31 22.55 1.88
C ASN A 4 0.05 22.88 0.43
N ARG A 5 1.26 22.54 -0.01
CA ARG A 5 1.66 22.69 -1.43
C ARG A 5 0.78 21.86 -2.35
N ILE A 6 0.53 20.58 -1.99
CA ILE A 6 -0.32 19.71 -2.79
C ILE A 6 -1.77 20.21 -2.79
N LYS A 7 -2.30 20.68 -1.65
CA LYS A 7 -3.64 21.30 -1.58
C LYS A 7 -3.78 22.53 -2.46
N CYS A 8 -2.73 23.34 -2.57
CA CYS A 8 -2.76 24.50 -3.48
C CYS A 8 -2.96 24.10 -4.94
N LEU A 9 -2.49 22.91 -5.36
CA LEU A 9 -2.71 22.43 -6.72
C LEU A 9 -4.20 22.17 -7.00
N LEU A 10 -4.99 21.75 -5.99
CA LEU A 10 -6.44 21.55 -6.16
C LEU A 10 -7.22 22.85 -6.37
N LYS A 11 -6.65 24.01 -6.01
CA LYS A 11 -7.28 25.33 -6.19
C LYS A 11 -7.10 25.89 -7.61
N GLY A 12 -6.29 25.24 -8.45
CA GLY A 12 -6.09 25.63 -9.84
C GLY A 12 -7.38 25.54 -10.64
N SER A 13 -7.69 26.58 -11.42
CA SER A 13 -8.83 26.56 -12.34
C SER A 13 -8.54 25.62 -13.53
N GLY A 14 -9.56 24.86 -13.96
CA GLY A 14 -9.46 24.05 -15.18
C GLY A 14 -8.83 22.66 -15.02
N LEU A 15 -8.68 22.15 -13.78
CA LEU A 15 -8.17 20.79 -13.56
C LEU A 15 -9.14 19.74 -14.13
N THR A 16 -8.59 18.80 -14.91
CA THR A 16 -9.33 17.61 -15.34
C THR A 16 -9.62 16.66 -14.17
N LEU A 17 -10.54 15.72 -14.35
CA LEU A 17 -10.84 14.72 -13.33
C LEU A 17 -9.62 13.85 -13.03
N GLU A 18 -8.83 13.48 -14.04
CA GLU A 18 -7.60 12.69 -13.90
C GLU A 18 -6.53 13.46 -13.11
N GLN A 19 -6.40 14.76 -13.33
CA GLN A 19 -5.49 15.61 -12.56
C GLN A 19 -5.92 15.69 -11.09
N LYS A 20 -7.22 15.88 -10.83
CA LYS A 20 -7.77 15.86 -9.46
C LYS A 20 -7.54 14.50 -8.78
N TYR A 21 -7.76 13.40 -9.51
CA TYR A 21 -7.49 12.05 -9.00
C TYR A 21 -6.04 11.91 -8.54
N LYS A 22 -5.09 12.30 -9.38
CA LYS A 22 -3.65 12.22 -9.05
C LYS A 22 -3.28 13.06 -7.82
N ILE A 23 -3.83 14.27 -7.71
CA ILE A 23 -3.57 15.13 -6.56
C ILE A 23 -4.18 14.55 -5.28
N ASN A 24 -5.41 14.05 -5.34
CA ASN A 24 -6.06 13.38 -4.21
C ASN A 24 -5.28 12.13 -3.79
N PHE A 25 -4.76 11.35 -4.75
CA PHE A 25 -3.92 10.18 -4.46
C PHE A 25 -2.65 10.58 -3.69
N GLN A 26 -1.99 11.68 -4.08
CA GLN A 26 -0.85 12.21 -3.34
C GLN A 26 -1.23 12.68 -1.94
N LEU A 27 -2.36 13.39 -1.79
CA LEU A 27 -2.86 13.84 -0.49
C LEU A 27 -3.21 12.65 0.42
N CYS A 28 -3.86 11.63 -0.10
CA CYS A 28 -4.12 10.39 0.63
C CYS A 28 -2.81 9.79 1.16
N ASN A 29 -1.77 9.66 0.32
CA ASN A 29 -0.48 9.11 0.70
C ASN A 29 0.26 9.92 1.76
N GLU A 30 0.10 11.25 1.77
CA GLU A 30 0.65 12.08 2.83
C GLU A 30 -0.16 11.97 4.13
N TYR A 31 -1.49 12.06 4.04
CA TYR A 31 -2.36 12.03 5.21
C TYR A 31 -2.37 10.68 5.95
N LYS A 32 -2.28 9.56 5.23
CA LYS A 32 -2.26 8.23 5.88
C LYS A 32 -1.17 8.05 6.94
N LYS A 33 -0.13 8.90 6.91
CA LYS A 33 0.99 8.87 7.88
C LYS A 33 0.63 9.52 9.22
N PHE A 34 -0.41 10.37 9.26
CA PHE A 34 -0.70 11.23 10.42
C PHE A 34 -2.20 11.27 10.78
N VAL A 35 -3.09 11.36 9.79
CA VAL A 35 -4.54 11.56 9.98
C VAL A 35 -5.30 10.70 8.98
N VAL A 36 -5.61 9.48 9.39
CA VAL A 36 -6.22 8.48 8.50
C VAL A 36 -7.59 8.92 7.98
N ASP A 37 -8.42 9.60 8.78
CA ASP A 37 -9.72 10.12 8.33
C ASP A 37 -9.60 11.09 7.15
N SER A 38 -8.58 11.94 7.17
CA SER A 38 -8.28 12.81 6.03
C SER A 38 -7.84 12.02 4.80
N ALA A 39 -7.09 10.94 4.97
CA ALA A 39 -6.73 10.06 3.87
C ALA A 39 -7.96 9.37 3.27
N ILE A 40 -8.86 8.85 4.10
CA ILE A 40 -10.15 8.26 3.68
C ILE A 40 -10.96 9.26 2.86
N HIS A 41 -11.10 10.51 3.33
CA HIS A 41 -11.81 11.55 2.59
C HIS A 41 -11.30 11.73 1.16
N TYR A 42 -9.97 11.75 0.94
CA TYR A 42 -9.41 11.87 -0.42
C TYR A 42 -9.59 10.61 -1.26
N VAL A 43 -9.60 9.44 -0.65
CA VAL A 43 -9.91 8.18 -1.36
C VAL A 43 -11.38 8.15 -1.78
N ASP A 44 -12.31 8.59 -0.94
CA ASP A 44 -13.73 8.68 -1.29
C ASP A 44 -13.97 9.62 -2.48
N GLN A 45 -13.29 10.77 -2.49
CA GLN A 45 -13.30 11.66 -3.67
C GLN A 45 -12.76 10.96 -4.92
N ASN A 46 -11.71 10.15 -4.80
CA ASN A 46 -11.15 9.40 -5.93
C ASN A 46 -12.09 8.31 -6.42
N LEU A 47 -12.83 7.64 -5.56
CA LEU A 47 -13.88 6.69 -5.94
C LEU A 47 -14.99 7.39 -6.76
N GLU A 48 -15.40 8.59 -6.36
CA GLU A 48 -16.36 9.39 -7.12
C GLU A 48 -15.81 9.80 -8.49
N ILE A 49 -14.55 10.23 -8.55
CA ILE A 49 -13.89 10.58 -9.82
C ILE A 49 -13.80 9.34 -10.72
N ALA A 50 -13.36 8.21 -10.20
CA ALA A 50 -13.25 6.96 -10.96
C ALA A 50 -14.61 6.52 -11.53
N ARG A 51 -15.71 6.72 -10.78
CA ARG A 51 -17.07 6.46 -11.24
C ARG A 51 -17.47 7.40 -12.37
N LYS A 52 -17.19 8.71 -12.24
CA LYS A 52 -17.48 9.71 -13.30
C LYS A 52 -16.72 9.43 -14.58
N LEU A 53 -15.48 8.95 -14.46
CA LEU A 53 -14.64 8.58 -15.60
C LEU A 53 -14.99 7.20 -16.18
N ASN A 54 -15.88 6.45 -15.53
CA ASN A 54 -16.16 5.04 -15.83
C ASN A 54 -14.87 4.20 -15.95
N ASN A 55 -13.87 4.51 -15.11
CA ASN A 55 -12.55 3.88 -15.15
C ASN A 55 -12.42 2.84 -14.03
N ARG A 56 -12.42 1.55 -14.44
CA ARG A 56 -12.36 0.42 -13.51
C ARG A 56 -11.03 0.32 -12.78
N ASP A 57 -9.91 0.62 -13.44
CA ASP A 57 -8.60 0.53 -12.82
C ASP A 57 -8.42 1.57 -11.71
N LEU A 58 -8.84 2.82 -11.97
CA LEU A 58 -8.86 3.87 -10.95
C LEU A 58 -9.78 3.52 -9.78
N LYS A 59 -10.94 2.90 -10.06
CA LYS A 59 -11.85 2.42 -9.04
C LYS A 59 -11.20 1.33 -8.18
N ASN A 60 -10.60 0.33 -8.80
CA ASN A 60 -9.92 -0.76 -8.08
C ASN A 60 -8.74 -0.23 -7.26
N GLN A 61 -7.93 0.67 -7.83
CA GLN A 61 -6.82 1.32 -7.12
C GLN A 61 -7.30 2.06 -5.86
N SER A 62 -8.36 2.86 -5.97
CA SER A 62 -8.94 3.58 -4.82
C SER A 62 -9.56 2.63 -3.81
N SER A 63 -10.21 1.54 -4.27
CA SER A 63 -10.78 0.52 -3.38
C SER A 63 -9.70 -0.19 -2.56
N LEU A 64 -8.57 -0.52 -3.18
CA LEU A 64 -7.41 -1.11 -2.48
C LEU A 64 -6.83 -0.14 -1.44
N GLN A 65 -6.70 1.15 -1.79
CA GLN A 65 -6.28 2.16 -0.83
C GLN A 65 -7.24 2.28 0.36
N LEU A 66 -8.56 2.28 0.10
CA LEU A 66 -9.58 2.37 1.15
C LEU A 66 -9.54 1.16 2.08
N SER A 67 -9.40 -0.04 1.52
CA SER A 67 -9.26 -1.28 2.29
C SER A 67 -8.03 -1.24 3.21
N LEU A 68 -6.88 -0.76 2.69
CA LEU A 68 -5.68 -0.60 3.50
C LEU A 68 -5.89 0.38 4.66
N LEU A 69 -6.52 1.54 4.41
CA LEU A 69 -6.82 2.53 5.44
C LEU A 69 -7.78 1.99 6.51
N TYR A 70 -8.80 1.24 6.09
CA TYR A 70 -9.71 0.57 7.04
C TYR A 70 -8.99 -0.49 7.87
N SER A 71 -8.06 -1.24 7.29
CA SER A 71 -7.23 -2.21 8.02
C SER A 71 -6.37 -1.51 9.09
N MET A 72 -5.77 -0.36 8.75
CA MET A 72 -4.96 0.45 9.68
C MET A 72 -5.79 1.00 10.85
N CYS A 73 -7.10 1.25 10.65
CA CYS A 73 -8.02 1.72 11.68
C CYS A 73 -8.72 0.59 12.47
N GLY A 74 -8.40 -0.68 12.21
CA GLY A 74 -9.08 -1.81 12.84
C GLY A 74 -10.49 -2.11 12.28
N ARG A 75 -10.90 -1.45 11.18
CA ARG A 75 -12.18 -1.68 10.51
C ARG A 75 -12.08 -2.88 9.56
N TYR A 76 -11.71 -4.02 10.10
CA TYR A 76 -11.35 -5.21 9.33
C TYR A 76 -12.50 -5.75 8.48
N ARG A 77 -13.73 -5.73 9.01
CA ARG A 77 -14.90 -6.21 8.24
C ARG A 77 -15.16 -5.35 7.00
N ASP A 78 -15.02 -4.04 7.13
CA ASP A 78 -15.20 -3.12 6.00
C ASP A 78 -14.08 -3.29 4.96
N ALA A 79 -12.84 -3.48 5.43
CA ALA A 79 -11.70 -3.74 4.57
C ALA A 79 -11.87 -5.06 3.77
N GLU A 80 -12.26 -6.13 4.45
CA GLU A 80 -12.48 -7.45 3.84
C GLU A 80 -13.58 -7.40 2.78
N LEU A 81 -14.72 -6.77 3.07
CA LEU A 81 -15.83 -6.61 2.13
C LEU A 81 -15.45 -5.88 0.84
N ILE A 82 -14.48 -4.96 0.92
CA ILE A 82 -13.95 -4.28 -0.26
C ILE A 82 -13.09 -5.24 -1.08
N LEU A 83 -12.19 -5.97 -0.42
CA LEU A 83 -11.24 -6.88 -1.06
C LEU A 83 -11.97 -8.06 -1.74
N GLU A 84 -12.99 -8.62 -1.11
CA GLU A 84 -13.82 -9.72 -1.66
C GLU A 84 -14.54 -9.33 -2.95
N LYS A 85 -14.85 -8.05 -3.15
CA LYS A 85 -15.53 -7.55 -4.36
C LYS A 85 -14.59 -7.36 -5.54
N ILE A 86 -13.28 -7.39 -5.34
CA ILE A 86 -12.30 -7.20 -6.40
C ILE A 86 -12.02 -8.55 -7.07
N LYS A 87 -12.30 -8.63 -8.35
CA LYS A 87 -12.02 -9.82 -9.17
C LYS A 87 -10.58 -9.76 -9.68
N THR A 88 -9.73 -10.63 -9.20
CA THR A 88 -8.30 -10.67 -9.57
C THR A 88 -8.05 -10.89 -11.05
N SER A 89 -8.94 -11.65 -11.73
CA SER A 89 -8.87 -11.90 -13.18
C SER A 89 -9.08 -10.64 -14.04
N GLU A 90 -9.58 -9.56 -13.44
CA GLU A 90 -9.86 -8.30 -14.12
C GLU A 90 -8.82 -7.22 -13.79
N LEU A 91 -7.80 -7.53 -13.00
CA LEU A 91 -6.74 -6.60 -12.62
C LEU A 91 -5.58 -6.65 -13.60
N SER A 92 -5.01 -5.46 -13.91
CA SER A 92 -3.69 -5.38 -14.53
C SER A 92 -2.61 -5.99 -13.62
N LYS A 93 -1.46 -6.36 -14.18
CA LYS A 93 -0.35 -6.93 -13.38
C LYS A 93 0.05 -6.02 -12.22
N ASP A 94 0.09 -4.70 -12.46
CA ASP A 94 0.46 -3.71 -11.45
C ASP A 94 -0.58 -3.66 -10.32
N LEU A 95 -1.87 -3.65 -10.66
CA LEU A 95 -2.94 -3.66 -9.65
C LEU A 95 -3.05 -5.01 -8.92
N LEU A 96 -2.69 -6.11 -9.59
CA LEU A 96 -2.65 -7.42 -8.94
C LEU A 96 -1.57 -7.49 -7.86
N SER A 97 -0.40 -6.89 -8.09
CA SER A 97 0.64 -6.78 -7.06
C SER A 97 0.17 -5.94 -5.86
N VAL A 98 -0.48 -4.80 -6.12
CA VAL A 98 -1.08 -3.95 -5.06
C VAL A 98 -2.17 -4.70 -4.29
N TYR A 99 -2.97 -5.53 -4.97
CA TYR A 99 -3.99 -6.36 -4.35
C TYR A 99 -3.38 -7.37 -3.35
N TYR A 100 -2.35 -8.11 -3.77
CA TYR A 100 -1.70 -9.07 -2.89
C TYR A 100 -0.95 -8.39 -1.73
N GLU A 101 -0.33 -7.25 -1.98
CA GLU A 101 0.27 -6.44 -0.91
C GLU A 101 -0.81 -5.99 0.10
N THR A 102 -1.94 -5.50 -0.38
CA THR A 102 -3.04 -5.03 0.47
C THR A 102 -3.61 -6.16 1.33
N TYR A 103 -3.82 -7.35 0.76
CA TYR A 103 -4.26 -8.52 1.52
C TYR A 103 -3.22 -8.99 2.54
N SER A 104 -1.94 -8.99 2.17
CA SER A 104 -0.87 -9.31 3.10
C SER A 104 -0.87 -8.37 4.31
N ARG A 105 -1.02 -7.06 4.06
CA ARG A 105 -1.11 -6.06 5.12
C ARG A 105 -2.40 -6.15 5.93
N PHE A 106 -3.53 -6.46 5.30
CA PHE A 106 -4.78 -6.74 6.00
C PHE A 106 -4.58 -7.84 7.05
N TRP A 107 -4.00 -8.98 6.66
CA TRP A 107 -3.73 -10.08 7.57
C TRP A 107 -2.66 -9.76 8.61
N GLU A 108 -1.71 -8.89 8.29
CA GLU A 108 -0.73 -8.36 9.24
C GLU A 108 -1.42 -7.58 10.36
N TYR A 109 -2.23 -6.56 10.03
CA TYR A 109 -2.97 -5.77 11.02
C TYR A 109 -3.97 -6.61 11.81
N TYR A 110 -4.68 -7.50 11.12
CA TYR A 110 -5.66 -8.37 11.77
C TYR A 110 -5.00 -9.36 12.75
N SER A 111 -3.83 -9.91 12.42
CA SER A 111 -3.12 -10.86 13.28
C SER A 111 -2.57 -10.24 14.57
N ILE A 112 -2.24 -8.94 14.56
CA ILE A 112 -1.82 -8.21 15.76
C ILE A 112 -2.95 -8.19 16.80
N THR A 113 -4.20 -8.04 16.36
CA THR A 113 -5.37 -8.01 17.25
C THR A 113 -5.90 -9.39 17.60
N ALA A 114 -5.70 -10.40 16.76
CA ALA A 114 -6.30 -11.74 16.87
C ALA A 114 -5.33 -12.84 17.34
N ASN A 115 -4.24 -12.50 18.02
CA ASN A 115 -3.26 -13.46 18.58
C ASN A 115 -2.76 -14.52 17.57
N SER A 116 -2.06 -14.10 16.53
CA SER A 116 -1.23 -14.90 15.60
C SER A 116 -1.88 -16.04 14.81
N ARG A 117 -3.20 -16.27 14.89
CA ARG A 117 -3.88 -17.37 14.14
C ARG A 117 -3.76 -17.27 12.61
N TYR A 118 -3.49 -16.08 12.09
CA TYR A 118 -3.65 -15.77 10.67
C TYR A 118 -2.34 -15.54 9.91
N GLY A 119 -1.20 -15.87 10.50
CA GLY A 119 0.11 -15.76 9.84
C GLY A 119 0.22 -16.59 8.56
N LYS A 120 -0.52 -17.71 8.47
CA LYS A 120 -0.55 -18.56 7.27
C LYS A 120 -1.24 -17.84 6.09
N GLN A 121 -2.34 -17.13 6.35
CA GLN A 121 -3.06 -16.36 5.32
C GLN A 121 -2.20 -15.23 4.78
N ARG A 122 -1.53 -14.48 5.67
CA ARG A 122 -0.54 -13.47 5.26
C ARG A 122 0.51 -14.07 4.33
N ALA A 123 1.04 -15.24 4.67
CA ALA A 123 2.07 -15.91 3.90
C ALA A 123 1.63 -16.21 2.46
N VAL A 124 0.42 -16.71 2.26
CA VAL A 124 -0.14 -17.03 0.93
C VAL A 124 -0.14 -15.79 0.02
N TYR A 125 -0.56 -14.64 0.56
CA TYR A 125 -0.58 -13.40 -0.23
C TYR A 125 0.83 -12.83 -0.46
N GLN A 126 1.75 -13.01 0.49
CA GLN A 126 3.16 -12.64 0.28
C GLN A 126 3.83 -13.52 -0.79
N ASP A 127 3.59 -14.82 -0.78
CA ASP A 127 4.10 -15.73 -1.82
C ASP A 127 3.55 -15.33 -3.20
N SER A 128 2.27 -15.01 -3.29
CA SER A 128 1.64 -14.54 -4.53
C SER A 128 2.23 -13.21 -4.99
N LEU A 129 2.48 -12.26 -4.09
CA LEU A 129 3.14 -11.00 -4.40
C LEU A 129 4.56 -11.23 -4.95
N LEU A 130 5.36 -12.00 -4.25
CA LEU A 130 6.75 -12.29 -4.65
C LEU A 130 6.82 -12.98 -6.01
N SER A 131 5.83 -13.81 -6.37
CA SER A 131 5.78 -14.47 -7.69
C SER A 131 5.54 -13.50 -8.86
N LEU A 132 4.98 -12.32 -8.60
CA LEU A 132 4.69 -11.31 -9.63
C LEU A 132 5.81 -10.30 -9.83
N LEU A 133 6.63 -10.07 -8.80
CA LEU A 133 7.67 -9.05 -8.82
C LEU A 133 8.93 -9.54 -9.53
N ASP A 134 9.64 -8.63 -10.18
CA ASP A 134 10.96 -8.89 -10.70
C ASP A 134 11.94 -9.09 -9.53
N GLN A 135 12.63 -10.24 -9.51
CA GLN A 135 13.53 -10.63 -8.42
C GLN A 135 14.72 -9.68 -8.22
N THR A 136 15.07 -8.90 -9.23
CA THR A 136 16.13 -7.88 -9.16
C THR A 136 15.64 -6.54 -8.64
N SER A 137 14.32 -6.32 -8.62
CA SER A 137 13.72 -5.05 -8.23
C SER A 137 13.87 -4.77 -6.74
N PHE A 138 13.88 -3.47 -6.39
CA PHE A 138 13.82 -2.99 -5.02
C PHE A 138 12.58 -3.53 -4.28
N ASP A 139 11.42 -3.48 -4.93
CA ASP A 139 10.14 -3.92 -4.34
C ASP A 139 10.15 -5.41 -4.00
N TYR A 140 10.75 -6.26 -4.86
CA TYR A 140 10.90 -7.69 -4.55
C TYR A 140 11.80 -7.91 -3.34
N LYS A 141 12.97 -7.29 -3.32
CA LYS A 141 13.94 -7.45 -2.22
C LYS A 141 13.36 -6.96 -0.90
N LEU A 142 12.72 -5.80 -0.89
CA LEU A 142 12.06 -5.27 0.30
C LEU A 142 10.91 -6.16 0.76
N SER A 143 10.04 -6.62 -0.15
CA SER A 143 8.94 -7.55 0.17
C SER A 143 9.46 -8.88 0.71
N ARG A 144 10.58 -9.38 0.18
CA ARG A 144 11.25 -10.58 0.65
C ARG A 144 11.82 -10.42 2.06
N ALA A 145 12.35 -9.24 2.40
CA ALA A 145 12.78 -8.95 3.77
C ALA A 145 11.60 -8.99 4.76
N TYR A 146 10.47 -8.39 4.40
CA TYR A 146 9.24 -8.49 5.21
C TYR A 146 8.68 -9.92 5.30
N TYR A 147 8.85 -10.72 4.26
CA TYR A 147 8.47 -12.15 4.28
C TYR A 147 9.29 -12.93 5.30
N TYR A 148 10.58 -12.65 5.41
CA TYR A 148 11.44 -13.27 6.41
C TYR A 148 11.25 -12.70 7.82
N GLY A 149 10.91 -11.43 7.97
CA GLY A 149 10.90 -10.72 9.26
C GLY A 149 10.11 -11.43 10.36
N GLY A 150 8.99 -12.07 10.04
CA GLY A 150 8.21 -12.86 11.00
C GLY A 150 8.66 -14.32 11.19
N ARG A 151 9.72 -14.77 10.48
CA ARG A 151 10.17 -16.17 10.46
C ARG A 151 11.66 -16.34 10.76
N ASP A 152 12.47 -15.45 10.21
CA ASP A 152 13.93 -15.49 10.30
C ASP A 152 14.47 -14.06 10.22
N SER A 153 14.57 -13.41 11.39
CA SER A 153 15.02 -12.02 11.47
C SER A 153 16.46 -11.83 10.98
N ILE A 154 17.30 -12.86 11.06
CA ILE A 154 18.68 -12.80 10.56
C ILE A 154 18.66 -12.66 9.05
N LYS A 155 17.91 -13.52 8.35
CA LYS A 155 17.76 -13.43 6.89
C LYS A 155 17.11 -12.12 6.46
N ALA A 156 16.10 -11.63 7.20
CA ALA A 156 15.48 -10.34 6.92
C ALA A 156 16.53 -9.22 6.96
N LYS A 157 17.33 -9.15 8.02
CA LYS A 157 18.39 -8.15 8.17
C LYS A 157 19.49 -8.27 7.12
N THR A 158 19.86 -9.49 6.73
CA THR A 158 20.84 -9.68 5.64
C THR A 158 20.36 -9.06 4.33
N VAL A 159 19.10 -9.34 3.93
CA VAL A 159 18.52 -8.74 2.71
C VAL A 159 18.41 -7.21 2.80
N LEU A 160 18.07 -6.68 3.96
CA LEU A 160 18.00 -5.22 4.17
C LEU A 160 19.39 -4.58 4.17
N GLN A 161 20.39 -5.25 4.70
CA GLN A 161 21.78 -4.75 4.63
C GLN A 161 22.29 -4.69 3.19
N GLU A 162 22.04 -5.73 2.38
CA GLU A 162 22.37 -5.73 0.95
C GLU A 162 21.69 -4.54 0.21
N LEU A 163 20.46 -4.19 0.60
CA LEU A 163 19.76 -3.03 0.04
C LEU A 163 20.39 -1.71 0.52
N LEU A 164 20.74 -1.58 1.80
CA LEU A 164 21.39 -0.39 2.36
C LEU A 164 22.74 -0.09 1.68
N ASP A 165 23.50 -1.15 1.36
CA ASP A 165 24.80 -1.03 0.74
C ASP A 165 24.74 -0.48 -0.71
N THR A 166 23.56 -0.54 -1.33
CA THR A 166 23.33 -0.08 -2.71
C THR A 166 22.55 1.23 -2.83
N GLU A 167 21.91 1.69 -1.74
CA GLU A 167 21.05 2.88 -1.76
C GLU A 167 21.75 4.12 -1.21
N GLU A 168 21.49 5.26 -1.83
CA GLU A 168 22.00 6.57 -1.38
C GLU A 168 21.31 7.04 -0.11
N VAL A 169 22.11 7.50 0.86
CA VAL A 169 21.61 8.08 2.11
C VAL A 169 20.72 9.29 1.81
N GLY A 170 19.56 9.34 2.47
CA GLY A 170 18.60 10.45 2.32
C GLY A 170 17.56 10.22 1.23
N THR A 171 17.64 9.13 0.46
CA THR A 171 16.59 8.75 -0.50
C THR A 171 15.36 8.19 0.21
N PRO A 172 14.17 8.23 -0.41
CA PRO A 172 12.98 7.56 0.11
C PRO A 172 13.19 6.04 0.32
N HIS A 173 13.91 5.38 -0.56
CA HIS A 173 14.26 3.95 -0.45
C HIS A 173 15.12 3.71 0.79
N TYR A 174 16.17 4.49 1.00
CA TYR A 174 17.03 4.40 2.19
C TYR A 174 16.20 4.53 3.48
N ALA A 175 15.26 5.50 3.53
CA ALA A 175 14.38 5.66 4.68
C ALA A 175 13.44 4.45 4.89
N MET A 176 12.95 3.83 3.80
CA MET A 176 12.11 2.63 3.89
C MET A 176 12.90 1.44 4.41
N ILE A 177 14.15 1.25 3.95
CA ILE A 177 15.00 0.15 4.38
C ILE A 177 15.39 0.30 5.87
N THR A 178 15.81 1.51 6.28
CA THR A 178 16.18 1.77 7.68
C THR A 178 15.00 1.57 8.62
N HIS A 179 13.79 1.98 8.22
CA HIS A 179 12.58 1.70 8.98
C HIS A 179 12.30 0.20 9.10
N ALA A 180 12.40 -0.53 7.99
CA ALA A 180 12.23 -1.99 8.00
C ALA A 180 13.29 -2.68 8.87
N TYR A 181 14.55 -2.25 8.77
CA TYR A 181 15.66 -2.79 9.56
C TYR A 181 15.46 -2.63 11.07
N ALA A 182 14.92 -1.48 11.49
CA ALA A 182 14.60 -1.21 12.89
C ALA A 182 13.40 -2.01 13.41
N SER A 183 12.58 -2.59 12.50
CA SER A 183 11.37 -3.35 12.85
C SER A 183 11.64 -4.84 13.11
N PHE A 184 12.83 -5.35 12.80
CA PHE A 184 13.25 -6.75 12.94
C PHE A 184 14.43 -6.90 13.89
#